data_97122c85302ee40319b63329027b546c
#
_entry.id   97122c85302ee40319b63329027b546c
#
_cell.length_a   1.000
_cell.length_b   1.000
_cell.length_c   1.000
_cell.angle_alpha   90.00
_cell.angle_beta   90.00
_cell.angle_gamma   90.00
#
_symmetry.space_group_name_H-M   'P 1'
#
loop_
_entity.id
_entity.type
_entity.pdbx_description
1 polymer ?
#
loop_
_entity_poly.entity_id
_entity_poly.type
_entity_poly.pdbx_seq_one_letter_code
_entity_poly.pdbx_strand_id
1 'polypeptide(L)'
;MSALSSFALNLRGRILPPLMSGGMGTNISTDRLALSIEAIGGIAHVSDAELPDVCDRMFGTRFTATKAKRCAAGRDEPVKTDELFDLAAVREATTRYVSSLMERATGRGLLLINCMEKLTMNAGLDTLKTRLNAALDAGIGGITLAAGLHLSSFRLMEENPRFHDAFLGIIVSSSRALNLFLRKSAPTGRLPDYIVVEGPLAGGHLGFGMDWAKHSLPAIVREVKAFLSERGLSIPVIAAGGVFTGGEAVRVIEETGADGIQAATRFAVARESGLPDAAKDAFFNASDRDIVVNGFSPTGYPMRMLRQSPALANAVRPNCEAYGYLLNHGDCPYLKEWREREAAAAGADRAALPAMTHGCLCTHMRNFKVWTCGANASRLRETSVQREDGSWIQPEAREVYEDYLMSEGESIALPRAAIEYLKSHPEARR
;
A
#
# COMPACT_ATOMS: atom_id res chain seq x y z
N MET A 1 -18.58 14.83 -20.13
CA MET A 1 -18.08 13.48 -19.83
C MET A 1 -18.90 12.94 -18.68
N SER A 2 -19.25 11.67 -18.69
CA SER A 2 -19.98 11.06 -17.59
C SER A 2 -19.13 11.02 -16.31
N ALA A 3 -19.79 11.09 -15.15
CA ALA A 3 -19.11 10.88 -13.88
C ALA A 3 -18.74 9.39 -13.68
N LEU A 4 -17.73 9.10 -12.86
CA LEU A 4 -17.32 7.71 -12.59
C LEU A 4 -18.45 6.89 -11.97
N SER A 5 -19.38 7.52 -11.25
CA SER A 5 -20.58 6.89 -10.69
C SER A 5 -21.55 6.33 -11.72
N SER A 6 -21.40 6.64 -13.02
CA SER A 6 -22.19 6.01 -14.09
C SER A 6 -21.70 4.62 -14.48
N PHE A 7 -20.54 4.20 -13.97
CA PHE A 7 -19.97 2.88 -14.13
C PHE A 7 -20.21 2.04 -12.87
N ALA A 8 -20.13 0.74 -12.99
CA ALA A 8 -20.28 -0.18 -11.87
C ALA A 8 -19.28 -1.33 -11.96
N LEU A 9 -18.71 -1.71 -10.83
CA LEU A 9 -17.85 -2.88 -10.71
C LEU A 9 -18.67 -4.07 -10.21
N ASN A 10 -18.71 -5.12 -11.00
CA ASN A 10 -19.36 -6.38 -10.60
C ASN A 10 -18.32 -7.36 -10.08
N LEU A 11 -18.34 -7.64 -8.79
CA LEU A 11 -17.53 -8.66 -8.14
C LEU A 11 -18.43 -9.82 -7.70
N ARG A 12 -18.44 -10.91 -8.46
CA ARG A 12 -19.24 -12.13 -8.18
C ARG A 12 -20.71 -11.83 -7.92
N GLY A 13 -21.31 -10.95 -8.73
CA GLY A 13 -22.73 -10.55 -8.60
C GLY A 13 -22.98 -9.40 -7.62
N ARG A 14 -22.01 -9.00 -6.81
CA ARG A 14 -22.11 -7.80 -5.99
C ARG A 14 -21.75 -6.57 -6.83
N ILE A 15 -22.69 -5.67 -6.98
CA ILE A 15 -22.51 -4.40 -7.71
C ILE A 15 -21.97 -3.35 -6.74
N LEU A 16 -20.82 -2.80 -7.06
CA LEU A 16 -20.06 -1.86 -6.24
C LEU A 16 -19.63 -0.65 -7.07
N PRO A 17 -19.30 0.50 -6.42
CA PRO A 17 -18.65 1.60 -7.12
C PRO A 17 -17.33 1.15 -7.77
N PRO A 18 -16.97 1.65 -8.97
CA PRO A 18 -15.79 1.22 -9.71
C PRO A 18 -14.49 1.89 -9.18
N LEU A 19 -14.43 2.15 -7.90
CA LEU A 19 -13.29 2.76 -7.22
C LEU A 19 -12.90 1.96 -5.98
N MET A 20 -11.60 1.66 -5.85
CA MET A 20 -10.99 1.09 -4.66
C MET A 20 -9.98 2.06 -4.06
N SER A 21 -9.95 2.26 -2.75
CA SER A 21 -8.79 2.86 -2.11
C SER A 21 -7.64 1.86 -2.05
N GLY A 22 -6.42 2.28 -2.41
CA GLY A 22 -5.23 1.41 -2.38
C GLY A 22 -4.80 1.06 -0.95
N GLY A 23 -4.22 -0.14 -0.78
CA GLY A 23 -3.63 -0.57 0.48
C GLY A 23 -2.22 0.00 0.64
N MET A 24 -2.02 0.93 1.56
CA MET A 24 -0.76 1.62 1.81
C MET A 24 -0.16 1.20 3.16
N GLY A 25 1.00 0.55 3.12
CA GLY A 25 1.78 0.19 4.33
C GLY A 25 2.77 1.30 4.71
N THR A 26 3.28 1.35 5.95
CA THR A 26 2.79 0.66 7.15
C THR A 26 1.75 1.54 7.81
N ASN A 27 0.53 1.01 8.04
CA ASN A 27 -0.55 1.73 8.71
C ASN A 27 -0.87 3.13 8.14
N ILE A 28 -0.64 3.36 6.84
CA ILE A 28 -1.12 4.55 6.13
C ILE A 28 -2.59 4.36 5.79
N SER A 29 -2.96 3.20 5.21
CA SER A 29 -4.35 2.76 5.12
C SER A 29 -4.79 2.21 6.48
N THR A 30 -5.29 3.09 7.34
CA THR A 30 -5.77 2.76 8.67
C THR A 30 -7.16 2.15 8.64
N ASP A 31 -7.56 1.55 9.75
CA ASP A 31 -8.95 1.14 10.01
C ASP A 31 -9.94 2.32 9.87
N ARG A 32 -9.59 3.51 10.38
CA ARG A 32 -10.44 4.71 10.27
C ARG A 32 -10.67 5.14 8.81
N LEU A 33 -9.60 5.14 8.00
CA LEU A 33 -9.70 5.45 6.58
C LEU A 33 -10.60 4.44 5.87
N ALA A 34 -10.38 3.15 6.10
CA ALA A 34 -11.14 2.10 5.45
C ALA A 34 -12.63 2.12 5.85
N LEU A 35 -12.93 2.30 7.14
CA LEU A 35 -14.31 2.39 7.63
C LEU A 35 -15.04 3.63 7.11
N SER A 36 -14.35 4.77 6.97
CA SER A 36 -14.95 5.99 6.41
C SER A 36 -15.44 5.79 4.98
N ILE A 37 -14.70 5.03 4.17
CA ILE A 37 -15.06 4.69 2.78
C ILE A 37 -16.13 3.60 2.74
N GLU A 38 -15.98 2.57 3.57
CA GLU A 38 -16.92 1.45 3.65
C GLU A 38 -18.33 1.92 4.05
N ALA A 39 -18.42 2.87 4.99
CA ALA A 39 -19.69 3.39 5.48
C ALA A 39 -20.55 4.10 4.40
N ILE A 40 -19.94 4.53 3.30
CA ILE A 40 -20.63 5.13 2.14
C ILE A 40 -20.78 4.14 0.98
N GLY A 41 -20.56 2.85 1.21
CA GLY A 41 -20.71 1.80 0.20
C GLY A 41 -19.47 1.57 -0.66
N GLY A 42 -18.33 2.18 -0.35
CA GLY A 42 -17.09 2.09 -1.11
C GLY A 42 -16.29 0.83 -0.85
N ILE A 43 -15.25 0.62 -1.67
CA ILE A 43 -14.30 -0.48 -1.53
C ILE A 43 -13.00 0.09 -0.92
N ALA A 44 -12.63 -0.41 0.24
CA ALA A 44 -11.46 0.08 0.97
C ALA A 44 -10.52 -1.03 1.41
N HIS A 45 -9.23 -0.70 1.42
CA HIS A 45 -8.17 -1.57 1.92
C HIS A 45 -7.61 -1.06 3.25
N VAL A 46 -7.29 -2.01 4.12
CA VAL A 46 -6.29 -1.85 5.18
C VAL A 46 -5.01 -2.55 4.78
N SER A 47 -3.88 -2.25 5.44
CA SER A 47 -2.60 -2.90 5.18
C SER A 47 -2.26 -3.93 6.25
N ASP A 48 -1.73 -5.09 5.86
CA ASP A 48 -1.23 -6.11 6.78
C ASP A 48 0.21 -5.84 7.27
N ALA A 49 0.84 -4.79 6.76
CA ALA A 49 2.23 -4.48 7.06
C ALA A 49 2.42 -4.16 8.55
N GLU A 50 3.26 -4.96 9.20
CA GLU A 50 3.67 -4.75 10.59
C GLU A 50 2.49 -4.71 11.60
N LEU A 51 1.46 -5.51 11.38
CA LEU A 51 0.29 -5.58 12.29
C LEU A 51 0.65 -5.79 13.77
N PRO A 52 1.69 -6.56 14.15
CA PRO A 52 2.12 -6.62 15.55
C PRO A 52 2.45 -5.24 16.15
N ASP A 53 3.15 -4.38 15.41
CA ASP A 53 3.47 -3.02 15.85
C ASP A 53 2.23 -2.10 15.84
N VAL A 54 1.37 -2.27 14.85
CA VAL A 54 0.08 -1.55 14.78
C VAL A 54 -0.78 -1.91 16.00
N CYS A 55 -0.87 -3.18 16.36
CA CYS A 55 -1.60 -3.64 17.54
C CYS A 55 -1.00 -3.13 18.85
N ASP A 56 0.33 -3.09 18.96
CA ASP A 56 0.99 -2.52 20.13
C ASP A 56 0.56 -1.06 20.37
N ARG A 57 0.41 -0.28 19.29
CA ARG A 57 -0.04 1.12 19.37
C ARG A 57 -1.55 1.26 19.61
N MET A 58 -2.36 0.42 18.98
CA MET A 58 -3.83 0.53 19.03
C MET A 58 -4.43 -0.08 20.29
N PHE A 59 -3.88 -1.22 20.74
CA PHE A 59 -4.48 -2.05 21.78
C PHE A 59 -3.60 -2.20 23.03
N GLY A 60 -2.42 -1.56 23.07
CA GLY A 60 -1.48 -1.67 24.18
C GLY A 60 -0.88 -3.07 24.33
N THR A 61 -0.84 -3.86 23.27
CA THR A 61 -0.13 -5.15 23.25
C THR A 61 1.38 -4.95 23.31
N ARG A 62 2.16 -6.02 23.42
CA ARG A 62 3.62 -5.96 23.52
C ARG A 62 4.33 -6.92 22.58
N PHE A 63 3.75 -7.19 21.44
CA PHE A 63 4.30 -8.16 20.47
C PHE A 63 5.72 -7.82 20.01
N THR A 64 5.94 -6.56 19.60
CA THR A 64 7.25 -6.12 19.12
C THR A 64 8.27 -6.04 20.25
N ALA A 65 7.89 -5.57 21.43
CA ALA A 65 8.78 -5.52 22.60
C ALA A 65 9.18 -6.93 23.05
N THR A 66 8.25 -7.88 23.06
CA THR A 66 8.50 -9.28 23.41
C THR A 66 9.47 -9.91 22.42
N LYS A 67 9.26 -9.71 21.11
CA LYS A 67 10.16 -10.19 20.06
C LYS A 67 11.54 -9.58 20.20
N ALA A 68 11.64 -8.25 20.37
CA ALA A 68 12.92 -7.55 20.53
C ALA A 68 13.73 -8.09 21.72
N LYS A 69 13.06 -8.39 22.86
CA LYS A 69 13.70 -8.99 24.02
C LYS A 69 14.21 -10.39 23.72
N ARG A 70 13.41 -11.24 23.04
CA ARG A 70 13.80 -12.60 22.69
C ARG A 70 15.00 -12.65 21.74
N CYS A 71 15.03 -11.75 20.74
CA CYS A 71 16.02 -11.73 19.69
C CYS A 71 17.23 -10.82 20.01
N ALA A 72 17.31 -10.27 21.23
CA ALA A 72 18.35 -9.30 21.60
C ALA A 72 19.78 -9.85 21.49
N ALA A 73 19.99 -11.12 21.77
CA ALA A 73 21.29 -11.79 21.68
C ALA A 73 21.84 -11.85 20.24
N GLY A 74 20.94 -12.04 19.25
CA GLY A 74 21.30 -12.08 17.82
C GLY A 74 21.29 -10.72 17.13
N ARG A 75 21.09 -9.61 17.87
CA ARG A 75 20.93 -8.27 17.28
C ARG A 75 22.05 -7.88 16.32
N ASP A 76 23.27 -8.17 16.69
CA ASP A 76 24.45 -7.73 15.96
C ASP A 76 24.97 -8.79 14.96
N GLU A 77 24.29 -9.91 14.82
CA GLU A 77 24.64 -10.92 13.82
C GLU A 77 24.38 -10.41 12.39
N PRO A 78 25.31 -10.64 11.43
CA PRO A 78 25.16 -10.16 10.05
C PRO A 78 24.06 -10.91 9.28
N VAL A 79 23.90 -12.18 9.56
CA VAL A 79 22.91 -13.05 8.91
C VAL A 79 21.91 -13.51 9.96
N LYS A 80 20.64 -13.31 9.69
CA LYS A 80 19.53 -13.55 10.61
C LYS A 80 18.71 -14.79 10.21
N THR A 81 19.40 -15.90 9.85
CA THR A 81 18.75 -17.09 9.31
C THR A 81 17.97 -17.90 10.35
N ASP A 82 18.40 -17.86 11.60
CA ASP A 82 17.86 -18.72 12.67
C ASP A 82 16.74 -18.04 13.47
N GLU A 83 16.52 -16.74 13.26
CA GLU A 83 15.48 -15.99 13.95
C GLU A 83 14.13 -16.18 13.27
N LEU A 84 13.24 -16.88 13.91
CA LEU A 84 11.90 -17.14 13.42
C LEU A 84 10.89 -16.13 14.00
N PHE A 85 9.86 -15.84 13.23
CA PHE A 85 8.69 -15.13 13.73
C PHE A 85 7.93 -15.97 14.75
N ASP A 86 7.38 -15.31 15.74
CA ASP A 86 6.37 -15.89 16.61
C ASP A 86 5.04 -15.92 15.83
N LEU A 87 4.73 -17.09 15.27
CA LEU A 87 3.53 -17.25 14.44
C LEU A 87 2.24 -17.09 15.25
N ALA A 88 2.27 -17.41 16.55
CA ALA A 88 1.12 -17.19 17.43
C ALA A 88 0.86 -15.68 17.62
N ALA A 89 1.93 -14.90 17.86
CA ALA A 89 1.82 -13.45 17.96
C ALA A 89 1.37 -12.81 16.64
N VAL A 90 1.87 -13.27 15.51
CA VAL A 90 1.44 -12.80 14.17
C VAL A 90 -0.04 -13.11 13.93
N ARG A 91 -0.49 -14.32 14.26
CA ARG A 91 -1.90 -14.72 14.17
C ARG A 91 -2.77 -13.86 15.08
N GLU A 92 -2.40 -13.72 16.35
CA GLU A 92 -3.16 -12.93 17.31
C GLU A 92 -3.28 -11.47 16.87
N ALA A 93 -2.18 -10.84 16.46
CA ALA A 93 -2.19 -9.45 16.00
C ALA A 93 -3.12 -9.29 14.78
N THR A 94 -3.01 -10.17 13.77
CA THR A 94 -3.86 -10.12 12.58
C THR A 94 -5.33 -10.33 12.94
N THR A 95 -5.65 -11.33 13.75
CA THR A 95 -7.02 -11.61 14.20
C THR A 95 -7.60 -10.42 14.95
N ARG A 96 -6.87 -9.90 15.94
CA ARG A 96 -7.31 -8.77 16.78
C ARG A 96 -7.61 -7.52 15.95
N TYR A 97 -6.70 -7.19 15.02
CA TYR A 97 -6.87 -6.02 14.15
C TYR A 97 -8.08 -6.17 13.23
N VAL A 98 -8.17 -7.31 12.53
CA VAL A 98 -9.28 -7.56 11.58
C VAL A 98 -10.61 -7.70 12.29
N SER A 99 -10.70 -8.42 13.41
CA SER A 99 -11.95 -8.52 14.19
C SER A 99 -12.43 -7.14 14.64
N SER A 100 -11.53 -6.32 15.21
CA SER A 100 -11.87 -4.94 15.60
C SER A 100 -12.30 -4.07 14.42
N LEU A 101 -11.77 -4.29 13.24
CA LEU A 101 -12.21 -3.62 12.01
C LEU A 101 -13.63 -4.07 11.63
N MET A 102 -13.85 -5.39 11.57
CA MET A 102 -15.13 -5.97 11.12
C MET A 102 -16.29 -5.70 12.07
N GLU A 103 -16.03 -5.64 13.40
CA GLU A 103 -17.03 -5.27 14.40
C GLU A 103 -17.57 -3.85 14.20
N ARG A 104 -16.79 -2.95 13.60
CA ARG A 104 -17.17 -1.55 13.34
C ARG A 104 -17.68 -1.31 11.92
N ALA A 105 -17.60 -2.31 11.06
CA ALA A 105 -18.06 -2.22 9.67
C ALA A 105 -19.58 -2.10 9.61
N THR A 106 -20.08 -1.28 8.69
CA THR A 106 -21.53 -1.12 8.47
C THR A 106 -22.12 -2.19 7.56
N GLY A 107 -21.31 -2.91 6.80
CA GLY A 107 -21.70 -3.87 5.77
C GLY A 107 -22.16 -3.25 4.45
N ARG A 108 -22.15 -1.92 4.32
CA ARG A 108 -22.57 -1.22 3.10
C ARG A 108 -21.54 -1.37 1.97
N GLY A 109 -20.27 -1.18 2.29
CA GLY A 109 -19.14 -1.28 1.37
C GLY A 109 -18.42 -2.63 1.45
N LEU A 110 -17.18 -2.66 0.97
CA LEU A 110 -16.32 -3.84 0.99
C LEU A 110 -14.99 -3.50 1.65
N LEU A 111 -14.67 -4.21 2.74
CA LEU A 111 -13.39 -4.12 3.43
C LEU A 111 -12.46 -5.23 2.96
N LEU A 112 -11.30 -4.85 2.49
CA LEU A 112 -10.24 -5.73 2.02
C LEU A 112 -8.95 -5.51 2.83
N ILE A 113 -8.14 -6.54 2.96
CA ILE A 113 -6.79 -6.41 3.50
C ILE A 113 -5.75 -6.62 2.39
N ASN A 114 -4.82 -5.67 2.28
CA ASN A 114 -3.71 -5.72 1.34
C ASN A 114 -2.57 -6.51 1.97
N CYS A 115 -2.39 -7.76 1.56
CA CYS A 115 -1.35 -8.65 2.08
C CYS A 115 -0.10 -8.59 1.21
N MET A 116 1.03 -8.26 1.84
CA MET A 116 2.31 -8.15 1.18
C MET A 116 3.10 -9.47 1.26
N GLU A 117 3.60 -9.97 0.13
CA GLU A 117 4.38 -11.21 0.10
C GLU A 117 5.74 -11.04 0.81
N LYS A 118 6.43 -9.94 0.51
CA LYS A 118 7.84 -9.76 0.83
C LYS A 118 8.13 -8.98 2.12
N LEU A 119 7.26 -9.05 3.11
CA LEU A 119 7.50 -8.38 4.39
C LEU A 119 8.23 -9.23 5.43
N THR A 120 8.48 -10.50 5.14
CA THR A 120 9.04 -11.42 6.12
C THR A 120 10.01 -12.36 5.46
N MET A 121 11.18 -12.54 6.06
CA MET A 121 12.30 -13.18 5.39
C MET A 121 12.59 -14.59 5.88
N ASN A 122 12.64 -14.80 7.19
CA ASN A 122 12.81 -16.12 7.75
C ASN A 122 11.44 -16.76 7.91
N ALA A 123 11.26 -17.98 7.46
CA ALA A 123 9.97 -18.66 7.40
C ALA A 123 8.88 -17.82 6.69
N GLY A 124 9.25 -17.20 5.58
CA GLY A 124 8.38 -16.27 4.83
C GLY A 124 7.04 -16.88 4.44
N LEU A 125 7.02 -18.16 4.02
CA LEU A 125 5.78 -18.86 3.66
C LEU A 125 4.90 -19.13 4.89
N ASP A 126 5.46 -19.54 6.03
CA ASP A 126 4.70 -19.81 7.25
C ASP A 126 4.09 -18.51 7.81
N THR A 127 4.86 -17.43 7.78
CA THR A 127 4.38 -16.12 8.21
C THR A 127 3.29 -15.61 7.27
N LEU A 128 3.43 -15.78 5.96
CA LEU A 128 2.42 -15.43 4.98
C LEU A 128 1.15 -16.29 5.16
N LYS A 129 1.30 -17.62 5.28
CA LYS A 129 0.18 -18.53 5.56
C LYS A 129 -0.58 -18.09 6.81
N THR A 130 0.14 -17.75 7.86
CA THR A 130 -0.45 -17.32 9.13
C THR A 130 -1.26 -16.04 8.98
N ARG A 131 -0.71 -14.99 8.32
CA ARG A 131 -1.41 -13.72 8.10
C ARG A 131 -2.66 -13.88 7.23
N LEU A 132 -2.53 -14.59 6.10
CA LEU A 132 -3.64 -14.83 5.17
C LEU A 132 -4.81 -15.56 5.88
N ASN A 133 -4.52 -16.67 6.56
CA ASN A 133 -5.56 -17.45 7.22
C ASN A 133 -6.15 -16.73 8.44
N ALA A 134 -5.33 -16.04 9.24
CA ALA A 134 -5.85 -15.24 10.37
C ALA A 134 -6.78 -14.12 9.91
N ALA A 135 -6.50 -13.47 8.78
CA ALA A 135 -7.39 -12.47 8.21
C ALA A 135 -8.71 -13.06 7.73
N LEU A 136 -8.68 -14.22 7.07
CA LEU A 136 -9.88 -14.96 6.66
C LEU A 136 -10.70 -15.39 7.87
N ASP A 137 -10.07 -16.03 8.87
CA ASP A 137 -10.72 -16.52 10.10
C ASP A 137 -11.39 -15.39 10.89
N ALA A 138 -10.77 -14.19 10.87
CA ALA A 138 -11.30 -12.99 11.52
C ALA A 138 -12.43 -12.30 10.74
N GLY A 139 -12.83 -12.82 9.60
CA GLY A 139 -14.03 -12.38 8.89
C GLY A 139 -13.83 -11.28 7.85
N ILE A 140 -12.58 -10.96 7.44
CA ILE A 140 -12.35 -9.95 6.38
C ILE A 140 -13.18 -10.23 5.13
N GLY A 141 -13.66 -9.20 4.45
CA GLY A 141 -14.42 -9.33 3.20
C GLY A 141 -13.59 -9.88 2.03
N GLY A 142 -12.28 -9.63 2.04
CA GLY A 142 -11.38 -10.19 1.04
C GLY A 142 -9.93 -9.80 1.23
N ILE A 143 -9.06 -10.35 0.40
CA ILE A 143 -7.61 -10.15 0.42
C ILE A 143 -7.13 -9.70 -0.96
N THR A 144 -6.35 -8.62 -1.01
CA THR A 144 -5.57 -8.24 -2.19
C THR A 144 -4.12 -8.66 -1.99
N LEU A 145 -3.61 -9.49 -2.86
CA LEU A 145 -2.23 -9.98 -2.82
C LEU A 145 -1.29 -8.99 -3.53
N ALA A 146 -0.37 -8.39 -2.79
CA ALA A 146 0.46 -7.26 -3.21
C ALA A 146 1.95 -7.42 -2.84
N ALA A 147 2.79 -6.48 -3.30
CA ALA A 147 4.22 -6.42 -2.99
C ALA A 147 4.98 -7.73 -3.26
N GLY A 148 4.76 -8.28 -4.42
CA GLY A 148 5.35 -9.52 -4.92
C GLY A 148 4.38 -10.27 -5.82
N LEU A 149 4.89 -11.30 -6.49
CA LEU A 149 4.05 -12.19 -7.28
C LEU A 149 3.71 -13.43 -6.44
N HIS A 150 2.58 -13.42 -5.80
CA HIS A 150 2.08 -14.40 -4.82
C HIS A 150 1.83 -15.81 -5.40
N LEU A 151 2.88 -16.48 -5.85
CA LEU A 151 2.76 -17.77 -6.57
C LEU A 151 2.22 -18.92 -5.71
N SER A 152 2.30 -18.82 -4.39
CA SER A 152 1.89 -19.87 -3.45
C SER A 152 0.67 -19.49 -2.60
N SER A 153 0.21 -18.23 -2.63
CA SER A 153 -0.75 -17.73 -1.65
C SER A 153 -2.11 -18.40 -1.71
N PHE A 154 -2.61 -18.73 -2.90
CA PHE A 154 -3.88 -19.48 -3.02
C PHE A 154 -3.74 -20.88 -2.37
N ARG A 155 -2.63 -21.57 -2.61
CA ARG A 155 -2.34 -22.86 -1.98
C ARG A 155 -2.21 -22.76 -0.45
N LEU A 156 -1.67 -21.65 0.06
CA LEU A 156 -1.58 -21.42 1.50
C LEU A 156 -2.92 -21.21 2.18
N MET A 157 -3.95 -20.85 1.40
CA MET A 157 -5.32 -20.60 1.87
C MET A 157 -6.32 -21.70 1.52
N GLU A 158 -5.99 -22.66 0.64
CA GLU A 158 -6.95 -23.61 0.05
C GLU A 158 -7.73 -24.45 1.07
N GLU A 159 -7.14 -24.71 2.24
CA GLU A 159 -7.78 -25.45 3.33
C GLU A 159 -8.66 -24.55 4.23
N ASN A 160 -8.62 -23.25 4.05
CA ASN A 160 -9.41 -22.33 4.88
C ASN A 160 -10.88 -22.37 4.45
N PRO A 161 -11.85 -22.53 5.38
CA PRO A 161 -13.28 -22.59 5.03
C PRO A 161 -13.77 -21.38 4.25
N ARG A 162 -13.16 -20.19 4.46
CA ARG A 162 -13.52 -18.96 3.76
C ARG A 162 -12.78 -18.73 2.45
N PHE A 163 -11.94 -19.67 2.02
CA PHE A 163 -11.15 -19.53 0.79
C PHE A 163 -12.03 -19.28 -0.44
N HIS A 164 -13.19 -19.92 -0.53
CA HIS A 164 -14.12 -19.74 -1.64
C HIS A 164 -15.11 -18.58 -1.45
N ASP A 165 -15.32 -18.12 -0.22
CA ASP A 165 -16.31 -17.07 0.10
C ASP A 165 -15.74 -15.67 0.05
N ALA A 166 -14.52 -15.46 0.59
CA ALA A 166 -13.86 -14.16 0.59
C ALA A 166 -13.44 -13.74 -0.82
N PHE A 167 -13.43 -12.44 -1.10
CA PHE A 167 -12.90 -11.91 -2.35
C PHE A 167 -11.38 -11.99 -2.36
N LEU A 168 -10.81 -12.55 -3.42
CA LEU A 168 -9.36 -12.65 -3.59
C LEU A 168 -8.91 -11.94 -4.87
N GLY A 169 -8.11 -10.90 -4.68
CA GLY A 169 -7.53 -10.13 -5.78
C GLY A 169 -6.01 -10.25 -5.82
N ILE A 170 -5.44 -9.97 -6.97
CA ILE A 170 -3.98 -9.94 -7.17
C ILE A 170 -3.55 -8.65 -7.82
N ILE A 171 -2.33 -8.20 -7.53
CA ILE A 171 -1.70 -7.06 -8.22
C ILE A 171 -0.65 -7.60 -9.19
N VAL A 172 -0.72 -7.15 -10.44
CA VAL A 172 0.23 -7.48 -11.51
C VAL A 172 0.63 -6.24 -12.29
N SER A 173 1.82 -6.27 -12.89
CA SER A 173 2.33 -5.21 -13.76
C SER A 173 2.48 -5.66 -15.23
N SER A 174 2.02 -6.86 -15.59
CA SER A 174 2.06 -7.40 -16.96
C SER A 174 1.19 -8.64 -17.12
N SER A 175 0.81 -8.97 -18.35
CA SER A 175 0.14 -10.23 -18.71
C SER A 175 1.03 -11.45 -18.41
N ARG A 176 2.36 -11.29 -18.54
CA ARG A 176 3.33 -12.36 -18.17
C ARG A 176 3.25 -12.71 -16.69
N ALA A 177 3.19 -11.71 -15.81
CA ALA A 177 3.05 -11.93 -14.37
C ALA A 177 1.71 -12.61 -14.05
N LEU A 178 0.62 -12.15 -14.68
CA LEU A 178 -0.70 -12.78 -14.56
C LEU A 178 -0.69 -14.24 -15.01
N ASN A 179 -0.11 -14.53 -16.19
CA ASN A 179 -0.01 -15.90 -16.69
C ASN A 179 0.74 -16.83 -15.73
N LEU A 180 1.85 -16.34 -15.16
CA LEU A 180 2.60 -17.12 -14.19
C LEU A 180 1.78 -17.40 -12.91
N PHE A 181 1.07 -16.39 -12.41
CA PHE A 181 0.17 -16.56 -11.26
C PHE A 181 -0.92 -17.59 -11.57
N LEU A 182 -1.66 -17.44 -12.68
CA LEU A 182 -2.76 -18.35 -13.04
C LEU A 182 -2.30 -19.80 -13.19
N ARG A 183 -1.12 -20.01 -13.80
CA ARG A 183 -0.53 -21.36 -13.90
C ARG A 183 -0.17 -21.96 -12.54
N LYS A 184 0.32 -21.16 -11.60
CA LYS A 184 0.72 -21.62 -10.26
C LYS A 184 -0.46 -21.81 -9.33
N SER A 185 -1.54 -21.04 -9.48
CA SER A 185 -2.76 -21.18 -8.70
C SER A 185 -3.74 -22.24 -9.27
N ALA A 186 -3.59 -22.63 -10.53
CA ALA A 186 -4.48 -23.59 -11.20
C ALA A 186 -4.78 -24.88 -10.39
N PRO A 187 -3.82 -25.49 -9.68
CA PRO A 187 -4.11 -26.69 -8.88
C PRO A 187 -5.14 -26.49 -7.76
N THR A 188 -5.39 -25.25 -7.31
CA THR A 188 -6.41 -24.95 -6.28
C THR A 188 -7.82 -24.89 -6.85
N GLY A 189 -7.98 -24.99 -8.18
CA GLY A 189 -9.28 -24.86 -8.85
C GLY A 189 -9.92 -23.47 -8.75
N ARG A 190 -9.21 -22.43 -8.23
CA ARG A 190 -9.73 -21.09 -8.03
C ARG A 190 -9.03 -20.04 -8.87
N LEU A 191 -9.82 -19.15 -9.48
CA LEU A 191 -9.38 -17.92 -10.12
C LEU A 191 -9.45 -16.74 -9.14
N PRO A 192 -8.67 -15.66 -9.34
CA PRO A 192 -8.88 -14.43 -8.62
C PRO A 192 -10.23 -13.80 -9.00
N ASP A 193 -10.86 -13.12 -8.05
CA ASP A 193 -12.14 -12.43 -8.25
C ASP A 193 -11.95 -11.09 -8.96
N TYR A 194 -10.75 -10.51 -8.90
CA TYR A 194 -10.34 -9.32 -9.63
C TYR A 194 -8.83 -9.25 -9.77
N ILE A 195 -8.38 -8.48 -10.74
CA ILE A 195 -6.96 -8.23 -11.02
C ILE A 195 -6.72 -6.73 -10.96
N VAL A 196 -5.80 -6.29 -10.12
CA VAL A 196 -5.29 -4.91 -10.14
C VAL A 196 -4.08 -4.86 -11.07
N VAL A 197 -4.16 -4.05 -12.11
CA VAL A 197 -3.04 -3.75 -13.00
C VAL A 197 -2.36 -2.49 -12.50
N GLU A 198 -1.18 -2.64 -11.90
CA GLU A 198 -0.41 -1.53 -11.41
C GLU A 198 0.52 -0.99 -12.50
N GLY A 199 0.31 0.28 -12.85
CA GLY A 199 1.09 0.99 -13.86
C GLY A 199 2.36 1.67 -13.31
N PRO A 200 3.20 2.20 -14.22
CA PRO A 200 4.50 2.77 -13.86
C PRO A 200 4.43 4.06 -13.04
N LEU A 201 3.27 4.71 -12.96
CA LEU A 201 3.07 5.95 -12.18
C LEU A 201 2.58 5.71 -10.75
N ALA A 202 2.50 4.46 -10.32
CA ALA A 202 2.16 4.10 -8.95
C ALA A 202 3.21 4.58 -7.94
N GLY A 203 2.83 4.66 -6.68
CA GLY A 203 3.69 5.01 -5.55
C GLY A 203 4.31 3.80 -4.87
N GLY A 204 5.38 4.00 -4.12
CA GLY A 204 6.08 2.92 -3.44
C GLY A 204 6.93 2.07 -4.38
N HIS A 205 7.05 0.79 -4.08
CA HIS A 205 7.81 -0.14 -4.91
C HIS A 205 7.14 -0.31 -6.27
N LEU A 206 7.91 -0.21 -7.33
CA LEU A 206 7.43 -0.38 -8.70
C LEU A 206 7.61 -1.83 -9.15
N GLY A 207 6.60 -2.37 -9.83
CA GLY A 207 6.67 -3.67 -10.53
C GLY A 207 7.53 -3.63 -11.79
N PHE A 208 8.32 -2.57 -11.98
CA PHE A 208 9.20 -2.28 -13.13
C PHE A 208 10.62 -2.02 -12.65
N GLY A 209 11.60 -2.12 -13.57
CA GLY A 209 12.96 -1.68 -13.32
C GLY A 209 13.10 -0.14 -13.35
N MET A 210 14.34 0.34 -13.38
CA MET A 210 14.62 1.78 -13.55
C MET A 210 14.18 2.33 -14.91
N ASP A 211 13.78 1.47 -15.83
CA ASP A 211 13.20 1.81 -17.13
C ASP A 211 11.66 1.96 -17.10
N TRP A 212 11.07 2.11 -15.91
CA TRP A 212 9.64 2.25 -15.66
C TRP A 212 8.94 3.26 -16.61
N ALA A 213 9.63 4.33 -17.00
CA ALA A 213 9.07 5.37 -17.87
C ALA A 213 8.78 4.89 -19.32
N LYS A 214 9.29 3.72 -19.72
CA LYS A 214 8.97 3.11 -21.03
C LYS A 214 7.60 2.42 -21.06
N HIS A 215 6.96 2.26 -19.92
CA HIS A 215 5.69 1.56 -19.78
C HIS A 215 4.53 2.54 -19.61
N SER A 216 3.32 2.12 -19.95
CA SER A 216 2.12 2.92 -19.79
C SER A 216 0.97 2.08 -19.23
N LEU A 217 0.22 2.63 -18.26
CA LEU A 217 -0.93 1.94 -17.66
C LEU A 217 -1.96 1.51 -18.71
N PRO A 218 -2.41 2.37 -19.65
CA PRO A 218 -3.39 1.95 -20.66
C PRO A 218 -2.91 0.80 -21.53
N ALA A 219 -1.63 0.76 -21.90
CA ALA A 219 -1.08 -0.33 -22.71
C ALA A 219 -1.10 -1.65 -21.94
N ILE A 220 -0.70 -1.65 -20.67
CA ILE A 220 -0.66 -2.86 -19.83
C ILE A 220 -2.08 -3.37 -19.55
N VAL A 221 -3.04 -2.46 -19.27
CA VAL A 221 -4.44 -2.86 -19.05
C VAL A 221 -5.01 -3.53 -20.31
N ARG A 222 -4.82 -2.94 -21.49
CA ARG A 222 -5.26 -3.55 -22.76
C ARG A 222 -4.62 -4.92 -23.00
N GLU A 223 -3.31 -5.05 -22.74
CA GLU A 223 -2.60 -6.33 -22.84
C GLU A 223 -3.19 -7.39 -21.91
N VAL A 224 -3.47 -7.05 -20.66
CA VAL A 224 -4.09 -7.95 -19.67
C VAL A 224 -5.52 -8.32 -20.08
N LYS A 225 -6.33 -7.36 -20.55
CA LYS A 225 -7.70 -7.63 -21.04
C LYS A 225 -7.70 -8.56 -22.26
N ALA A 226 -6.80 -8.31 -23.22
CA ALA A 226 -6.64 -9.19 -24.39
C ALA A 226 -6.23 -10.61 -23.97
N PHE A 227 -5.25 -10.74 -23.08
CA PHE A 227 -4.81 -12.01 -22.53
C PHE A 227 -5.94 -12.81 -21.86
N LEU A 228 -6.80 -12.14 -21.09
CA LEU A 228 -7.96 -12.78 -20.46
C LEU A 228 -8.99 -13.23 -21.51
N SER A 229 -9.30 -12.37 -22.47
CA SER A 229 -10.24 -12.64 -23.56
C SER A 229 -9.82 -13.87 -24.39
N GLU A 230 -8.54 -13.95 -24.78
CA GLU A 230 -7.97 -15.09 -25.53
C GLU A 230 -8.11 -16.43 -24.80
N ARG A 231 -8.25 -16.39 -23.47
CA ARG A 231 -8.45 -17.58 -22.62
C ARG A 231 -9.88 -17.82 -22.19
N GLY A 232 -10.82 -17.00 -22.66
CA GLY A 232 -12.21 -17.08 -22.25
C GLY A 232 -12.42 -16.79 -20.75
N LEU A 233 -11.53 -16.00 -20.14
CA LEU A 233 -11.60 -15.64 -18.73
C LEU A 233 -12.27 -14.27 -18.55
N SER A 234 -13.32 -14.23 -17.73
CA SER A 234 -14.07 -13.01 -17.42
C SER A 234 -13.77 -12.55 -15.98
N ILE A 235 -12.55 -12.03 -15.77
CA ILE A 235 -12.10 -11.52 -14.46
C ILE A 235 -12.04 -10.00 -14.55
N PRO A 236 -12.70 -9.25 -13.65
CA PRO A 236 -12.63 -7.79 -13.61
C PRO A 236 -11.19 -7.27 -13.46
N VAL A 237 -10.85 -6.24 -14.24
CA VAL A 237 -9.54 -5.60 -14.26
C VAL A 237 -9.65 -4.19 -13.71
N ILE A 238 -8.89 -3.92 -12.66
CA ILE A 238 -8.83 -2.63 -11.96
C ILE A 238 -7.53 -1.94 -12.34
N ALA A 239 -7.61 -0.76 -12.93
CA ALA A 239 -6.42 0.02 -13.31
C ALA A 239 -5.91 0.85 -12.12
N ALA A 240 -4.60 0.82 -11.86
CA ALA A 240 -3.96 1.52 -10.74
C ALA A 240 -2.69 2.26 -11.15
N GLY A 241 -2.45 3.42 -10.55
CA GLY A 241 -1.24 4.23 -10.73
C GLY A 241 -1.38 5.30 -11.82
N GLY A 242 -1.33 6.56 -11.39
CA GLY A 242 -1.39 7.74 -12.27
C GLY A 242 -2.79 8.30 -12.51
N VAL A 243 -3.83 7.77 -11.89
CA VAL A 243 -5.21 8.31 -11.97
C VAL A 243 -5.46 9.24 -10.78
N PHE A 244 -5.79 10.50 -11.05
CA PHE A 244 -5.90 11.55 -10.03
C PHE A 244 -7.30 12.14 -9.89
N THR A 245 -8.09 12.20 -10.96
CA THR A 245 -9.46 12.74 -10.97
C THR A 245 -10.49 11.70 -11.40
N GLY A 246 -11.77 11.97 -11.13
CA GLY A 246 -12.88 11.17 -11.63
C GLY A 246 -12.91 11.11 -13.16
N GLY A 247 -12.67 12.22 -13.84
CA GLY A 247 -12.61 12.27 -15.29
C GLY A 247 -11.45 11.49 -15.90
N GLU A 248 -10.27 11.48 -15.25
CA GLU A 248 -9.16 10.61 -15.65
C GLU A 248 -9.53 9.13 -15.46
N ALA A 249 -10.23 8.80 -14.38
CA ALA A 249 -10.73 7.45 -14.13
C ALA A 249 -11.67 6.98 -15.26
N VAL A 250 -12.62 7.83 -15.64
CA VAL A 250 -13.54 7.55 -16.77
C VAL A 250 -12.77 7.33 -18.07
N ARG A 251 -11.82 8.22 -18.40
CA ARG A 251 -11.00 8.06 -19.61
C ARG A 251 -10.25 6.72 -19.64
N VAL A 252 -9.62 6.35 -18.52
CA VAL A 252 -8.90 5.06 -18.44
C VAL A 252 -9.86 3.88 -18.65
N ILE A 253 -11.06 3.90 -18.07
CA ILE A 253 -12.06 2.84 -18.26
C ILE A 253 -12.49 2.77 -19.72
N GLU A 254 -12.86 3.90 -20.32
CA GLU A 254 -13.32 3.96 -21.72
C GLU A 254 -12.25 3.55 -22.73
N GLU A 255 -11.00 3.99 -22.51
CA GLU A 255 -9.90 3.70 -23.43
C GLU A 255 -9.36 2.28 -23.33
N THR A 256 -9.49 1.64 -22.17
CA THR A 256 -8.80 0.37 -21.91
C THR A 256 -9.75 -0.82 -21.69
N GLY A 257 -11.02 -0.55 -21.43
CA GLY A 257 -11.98 -1.55 -20.98
C GLY A 257 -11.73 -2.05 -19.56
N ALA A 258 -11.00 -1.28 -18.71
CA ALA A 258 -10.92 -1.58 -17.29
C ALA A 258 -12.31 -1.55 -16.64
N ASP A 259 -12.51 -2.37 -15.61
CA ASP A 259 -13.80 -2.49 -14.92
C ASP A 259 -13.87 -1.57 -13.68
N GLY A 260 -12.73 -0.98 -13.30
CA GLY A 260 -12.63 -0.03 -12.18
C GLY A 260 -11.23 0.53 -12.03
N ILE A 261 -11.07 1.37 -11.00
CA ILE A 261 -9.83 2.10 -10.70
C ILE A 261 -9.43 1.84 -9.24
N GLN A 262 -8.12 1.77 -8.99
CA GLN A 262 -7.57 1.85 -7.64
C GLN A 262 -6.75 3.13 -7.49
N ALA A 263 -7.07 3.95 -6.48
CA ALA A 263 -6.38 5.19 -6.16
C ALA A 263 -5.78 5.15 -4.74
N ALA A 264 -4.62 5.77 -4.56
CA ALA A 264 -3.91 5.76 -3.26
C ALA A 264 -3.48 7.17 -2.82
N THR A 265 -2.79 7.93 -3.66
CA THR A 265 -2.08 9.16 -3.28
C THR A 265 -2.98 10.21 -2.61
N ARG A 266 -4.20 10.44 -3.11
CA ARG A 266 -5.15 11.37 -2.50
C ARG A 266 -5.66 10.89 -1.14
N PHE A 267 -5.80 9.57 -0.95
CA PHE A 267 -6.17 8.98 0.33
C PHE A 267 -5.03 9.04 1.36
N ALA A 268 -3.77 9.09 0.92
CA ALA A 268 -2.62 9.19 1.83
C ALA A 268 -2.61 10.49 2.63
N VAL A 269 -3.16 11.58 2.07
CA VAL A 269 -3.26 12.89 2.76
C VAL A 269 -4.61 13.12 3.44
N ALA A 270 -5.52 12.16 3.40
CA ALA A 270 -6.78 12.24 4.13
C ALA A 270 -6.55 12.27 5.64
N ARG A 271 -7.48 12.91 6.37
CA ARG A 271 -7.41 13.07 7.83
C ARG A 271 -7.30 11.74 8.57
N GLU A 272 -7.97 10.72 8.08
CA GLU A 272 -8.01 9.38 8.67
C GLU A 272 -6.78 8.52 8.33
N SER A 273 -5.94 8.94 7.39
CA SER A 273 -4.70 8.21 7.07
C SER A 273 -3.72 8.26 8.23
N GLY A 274 -2.83 7.26 8.29
CA GLY A 274 -1.83 7.16 9.34
C GLY A 274 -0.60 8.06 9.16
N LEU A 275 -0.49 8.80 8.05
CA LEU A 275 0.63 9.72 7.86
C LEU A 275 0.57 10.87 8.89
N PRO A 276 1.73 11.26 9.50
CA PRO A 276 1.81 12.44 10.32
C PRO A 276 1.50 13.72 9.52
N ASP A 277 0.98 14.76 10.19
CA ASP A 277 0.61 16.03 9.54
C ASP A 277 1.78 16.66 8.78
N ALA A 278 2.99 16.65 9.34
CA ALA A 278 4.19 17.15 8.67
C ALA A 278 4.51 16.40 7.35
N ALA A 279 4.19 15.10 7.27
CA ALA A 279 4.32 14.35 6.03
C ALA A 279 3.23 14.75 5.03
N LYS A 280 1.97 14.90 5.49
CA LYS A 280 0.86 15.33 4.63
C LYS A 280 1.12 16.73 4.07
N ASP A 281 1.61 17.66 4.89
CA ASP A 281 1.99 19.00 4.42
C ASP A 281 3.11 18.94 3.38
N ALA A 282 4.10 18.06 3.56
CA ALA A 282 5.15 17.85 2.57
C ALA A 282 4.60 17.31 1.24
N PHE A 283 3.60 16.43 1.29
CA PHE A 283 2.91 15.92 0.10
C PHE A 283 2.15 17.03 -0.63
N PHE A 284 1.41 17.87 0.09
CA PHE A 284 0.71 19.01 -0.53
C PHE A 284 1.64 20.05 -1.13
N ASN A 285 2.81 20.25 -0.51
CA ASN A 285 3.82 21.19 -0.98
C ASN A 285 4.71 20.66 -2.11
N ALA A 286 4.60 19.35 -2.42
CA ALA A 286 5.45 18.71 -3.43
C ALA A 286 5.24 19.28 -4.84
N SER A 287 6.32 19.38 -5.58
CA SER A 287 6.36 19.63 -7.02
C SER A 287 6.82 18.37 -7.77
N ASP A 288 6.74 18.38 -9.09
CA ASP A 288 7.24 17.24 -9.91
C ASP A 288 8.70 16.92 -9.65
N ARG A 289 9.53 17.94 -9.31
CA ARG A 289 10.96 17.78 -9.00
C ARG A 289 11.21 17.06 -7.68
N ASP A 290 10.21 17.02 -6.81
CA ASP A 290 10.27 16.40 -5.49
C ASP A 290 9.92 14.90 -5.54
N ILE A 291 9.33 14.45 -6.64
CA ILE A 291 8.92 13.04 -6.81
C ILE A 291 10.06 12.31 -7.54
N VAL A 292 10.69 11.38 -6.84
CA VAL A 292 11.85 10.65 -7.35
C VAL A 292 11.61 9.14 -7.36
N VAL A 293 12.18 8.46 -8.36
CA VAL A 293 12.32 7.00 -8.38
C VAL A 293 13.77 6.66 -8.12
N ASN A 294 14.03 5.81 -7.15
CA ASN A 294 15.38 5.48 -6.71
C ASN A 294 15.52 4.01 -6.26
N GLY A 295 16.76 3.56 -6.11
CA GLY A 295 17.10 2.22 -5.61
C GLY A 295 17.29 2.14 -4.09
N PHE A 296 16.72 3.04 -3.32
CA PHE A 296 16.86 3.13 -1.86
C PHE A 296 16.40 1.85 -1.12
N SER A 297 15.41 1.15 -1.69
CA SER A 297 14.86 -0.04 -1.07
C SER A 297 15.86 -1.21 -1.08
N PRO A 298 16.13 -1.84 0.07
CA PRO A 298 16.98 -3.03 0.13
C PRO A 298 16.32 -4.28 -0.49
N THR A 299 15.09 -4.17 -0.98
CA THR A 299 14.37 -5.26 -1.66
C THR A 299 14.81 -5.46 -3.10
N GLY A 300 15.61 -4.53 -3.66
CA GLY A 300 16.04 -4.54 -5.05
C GLY A 300 15.02 -4.00 -6.06
N TYR A 301 13.85 -3.57 -5.59
CA TYR A 301 12.86 -2.90 -6.44
C TYR A 301 13.00 -1.39 -6.36
N PRO A 302 12.95 -0.66 -7.50
CA PRO A 302 12.86 0.79 -7.48
C PRO A 302 11.65 1.26 -6.70
N MET A 303 11.79 2.42 -6.03
CA MET A 303 10.73 2.97 -5.21
C MET A 303 10.48 4.44 -5.56
N ARG A 304 9.19 4.80 -5.77
CA ARG A 304 8.79 6.20 -5.96
C ARG A 304 8.40 6.82 -4.63
N MET A 305 9.00 7.97 -4.32
CA MET A 305 8.80 8.66 -3.07
C MET A 305 9.13 10.15 -3.17
N LEU A 306 8.78 10.93 -2.16
CA LEU A 306 9.24 12.31 -2.05
C LEU A 306 10.74 12.37 -1.74
N ARG A 307 11.44 13.27 -2.40
CA ARG A 307 12.88 13.57 -2.17
C ARG A 307 13.15 14.02 -0.74
N GLN A 308 12.19 14.72 -0.12
CA GLN A 308 12.25 15.20 1.25
C GLN A 308 11.97 14.11 2.30
N SER A 309 11.71 12.88 1.88
CA SER A 309 11.50 11.77 2.80
C SER A 309 12.68 11.65 3.78
N PRO A 310 12.43 11.73 5.11
CA PRO A 310 13.49 11.68 6.11
C PRO A 310 14.37 10.43 6.03
N ALA A 311 13.83 9.35 5.46
CA ALA A 311 14.56 8.11 5.26
C ALA A 311 15.76 8.26 4.32
N LEU A 312 15.70 9.16 3.34
CA LEU A 312 16.78 9.38 2.37
C LEU A 312 17.98 10.14 2.96
N ALA A 313 17.75 10.93 4.02
CA ALA A 313 18.77 11.75 4.63
C ALA A 313 19.47 11.10 5.83
N ASN A 314 18.87 10.07 6.43
CA ASN A 314 19.28 9.58 7.74
C ASN A 314 19.57 8.07 7.73
N ALA A 315 20.81 7.70 8.04
CA ALA A 315 21.14 6.34 8.44
C ALA A 315 20.65 6.11 9.89
N VAL A 316 19.94 5.00 10.09
CA VAL A 316 19.42 4.62 11.42
C VAL A 316 19.92 3.24 11.79
N ARG A 317 20.13 3.00 13.08
CA ARG A 317 20.47 1.67 13.56
C ARG A 317 19.34 0.69 13.19
N PRO A 318 19.68 -0.44 12.55
CA PRO A 318 18.68 -1.47 12.21
C PRO A 318 17.97 -2.02 13.45
N ASN A 319 16.65 -2.22 13.37
CA ASN A 319 15.85 -2.85 14.43
C ASN A 319 15.09 -4.06 13.89
N CYS A 320 15.82 -4.98 13.27
CA CYS A 320 15.27 -6.14 12.59
C CYS A 320 14.54 -7.10 13.55
N GLU A 321 15.04 -7.23 14.77
CA GLU A 321 14.51 -8.11 15.79
C GLU A 321 13.07 -7.77 16.21
N ALA A 322 12.67 -6.49 16.08
CA ALA A 322 11.31 -6.05 16.42
C ALA A 322 10.29 -6.37 15.32
N TYR A 323 10.70 -6.22 14.05
CA TYR A 323 9.76 -6.25 12.91
C TYR A 323 9.95 -7.45 11.99
N GLY A 324 11.04 -8.18 12.15
CA GLY A 324 11.46 -9.23 11.24
C GLY A 324 12.40 -8.72 10.15
N TYR A 325 12.83 -9.63 9.30
CA TYR A 325 13.83 -9.37 8.27
C TYR A 325 13.15 -9.26 6.92
N LEU A 326 13.49 -8.22 6.14
CA LEU A 326 12.81 -7.93 4.88
C LEU A 326 13.37 -8.67 3.66
N LEU A 327 14.40 -9.52 3.79
CA LEU A 327 15.05 -10.14 2.64
C LEU A 327 15.28 -11.64 2.84
N ASN A 328 15.38 -12.37 1.75
CA ASN A 328 15.56 -13.83 1.77
C ASN A 328 16.76 -14.22 2.61
N HIS A 329 16.58 -15.23 3.43
CA HIS A 329 17.63 -15.80 4.28
C HIS A 329 18.25 -14.81 5.28
N GLY A 330 17.49 -13.79 5.67
CA GLY A 330 17.98 -12.81 6.63
C GLY A 330 19.10 -11.90 6.12
N ASP A 331 19.40 -11.93 4.82
CA ASP A 331 20.46 -11.15 4.20
C ASP A 331 19.93 -9.78 3.76
N CYS A 332 20.31 -8.71 4.49
CA CYS A 332 19.86 -7.35 4.25
C CYS A 332 21.04 -6.46 3.80
N PRO A 333 21.02 -5.90 2.57
CA PRO A 333 22.07 -4.98 2.10
C PRO A 333 22.30 -3.80 3.05
N TYR A 334 21.22 -3.21 3.60
CA TYR A 334 21.37 -2.13 4.57
C TYR A 334 22.10 -2.56 5.83
N LEU A 335 21.81 -3.75 6.36
CA LEU A 335 22.50 -4.26 7.56
C LEU A 335 23.99 -4.49 7.32
N LYS A 336 24.37 -4.93 6.13
CA LYS A 336 25.78 -5.06 5.71
C LYS A 336 26.45 -3.70 5.62
N GLU A 337 25.90 -2.76 4.88
CA GLU A 337 26.41 -1.39 4.76
C GLU A 337 26.54 -0.70 6.13
N TRP A 338 25.55 -0.87 7.00
CA TRP A 338 25.58 -0.32 8.35
C TRP A 338 26.80 -0.79 9.14
N ARG A 339 27.12 -2.08 9.07
CA ARG A 339 28.25 -2.66 9.79
C ARG A 339 29.59 -2.25 9.23
N GLU A 340 29.72 -2.24 7.91
CA GLU A 340 30.91 -1.72 7.25
C GLU A 340 31.16 -0.27 7.66
N ARG A 341 30.10 0.51 7.73
CA ARG A 341 30.17 1.90 8.20
C ARG A 341 30.55 2.04 9.68
N GLU A 342 29.98 1.22 10.56
CA GLU A 342 30.34 1.20 11.98
C GLU A 342 31.80 0.77 12.20
N ALA A 343 32.27 -0.22 11.44
CA ALA A 343 33.66 -0.65 11.49
C ALA A 343 34.62 0.44 11.01
N ALA A 344 34.28 1.14 9.94
CA ALA A 344 35.07 2.26 9.42
C ALA A 344 35.04 3.50 10.36
N ALA A 345 33.98 3.66 11.15
CA ALA A 345 33.83 4.74 12.13
C ALA A 345 34.70 4.55 13.38
N ALA A 346 35.27 3.35 13.60
CA ALA A 346 36.14 3.12 14.74
C ALA A 346 37.46 3.89 14.56
N GLY A 347 37.45 5.18 14.95
CA GLY A 347 38.58 6.10 14.86
C GLY A 347 38.46 7.20 13.80
N ALA A 348 37.33 7.31 13.08
CA ALA A 348 37.09 8.34 12.07
C ALA A 348 35.91 9.25 12.45
N ASP A 349 35.88 10.46 11.88
CA ASP A 349 34.72 11.33 11.96
C ASP A 349 33.54 10.72 11.19
N ARG A 350 32.43 10.49 11.89
CA ARG A 350 31.20 9.91 11.28
C ARG A 350 30.66 10.76 10.11
N ALA A 351 30.91 12.06 10.09
CA ALA A 351 30.48 12.93 9.00
C ALA A 351 31.28 12.70 7.70
N ALA A 352 32.50 12.15 7.81
CA ALA A 352 33.33 11.82 6.66
C ALA A 352 33.05 10.45 6.03
N LEU A 353 32.15 9.65 6.63
CA LEU A 353 31.83 8.33 6.13
C LEU A 353 30.93 8.41 4.88
N PRO A 354 31.07 7.48 3.91
CA PRO A 354 30.20 7.40 2.74
C PRO A 354 28.73 7.34 3.12
N ALA A 355 27.87 7.97 2.31
CA ALA A 355 26.43 7.87 2.48
C ALA A 355 25.98 6.41 2.27
N MET A 356 24.96 5.99 2.99
CA MET A 356 24.31 4.69 2.77
C MET A 356 23.62 4.67 1.41
N THR A 357 23.74 3.58 0.67
CA THR A 357 23.08 3.41 -0.64
C THR A 357 21.66 2.88 -0.50
N HIS A 358 21.41 2.12 0.56
CA HIS A 358 20.09 1.59 0.90
C HIS A 358 19.53 2.22 2.17
N GLY A 359 18.23 2.09 2.39
CA GLY A 359 17.55 2.51 3.60
C GLY A 359 17.07 1.34 4.47
N CYS A 360 17.08 1.54 5.76
CA CYS A 360 16.44 0.61 6.66
C CYS A 360 14.90 0.73 6.56
N LEU A 361 14.19 -0.12 5.75
CA LEU A 361 12.74 -0.06 5.59
C LEU A 361 12.00 -0.36 6.89
N CYS A 362 12.36 -1.41 7.63
CA CYS A 362 11.73 -1.79 8.89
C CYS A 362 11.62 -0.61 9.86
N THR A 363 12.75 0.06 10.14
CA THR A 363 12.79 1.17 11.11
C THR A 363 12.15 2.43 10.56
N HIS A 364 12.40 2.77 9.30
CA HIS A 364 11.88 3.99 8.71
C HIS A 364 10.38 3.94 8.44
N MET A 365 9.84 2.81 7.95
CA MET A 365 8.40 2.65 7.71
C MET A 365 7.62 2.72 9.01
N ARG A 366 8.05 2.02 10.05
CA ARG A 366 7.44 2.10 11.37
C ARG A 366 7.32 3.53 11.89
N ASN A 367 8.34 4.35 11.65
CA ASN A 367 8.40 5.72 12.13
C ASN A 367 7.81 6.73 11.13
N PHE A 368 7.08 6.28 10.10
CA PHE A 368 6.49 7.10 9.04
C PHE A 368 7.50 8.03 8.34
N LYS A 369 8.74 7.57 8.18
CA LYS A 369 9.82 8.32 7.53
C LYS A 369 10.06 7.97 6.08
N VAL A 370 9.37 6.96 5.54
CA VAL A 370 9.37 6.60 4.12
C VAL A 370 8.12 7.19 3.49
N TRP A 371 8.28 8.28 2.76
CA TRP A 371 7.16 9.02 2.17
C TRP A 371 6.96 8.61 0.72
N THR A 372 6.44 7.41 0.51
CA THR A 372 6.11 6.90 -0.81
C THR A 372 4.86 7.57 -1.38
N CYS A 373 4.87 7.93 -2.66
CA CYS A 373 3.78 8.60 -3.34
C CYS A 373 3.69 8.20 -4.81
N GLY A 374 2.52 8.33 -5.41
CA GLY A 374 2.35 8.23 -6.88
C GLY A 374 2.94 9.46 -7.59
N ALA A 375 3.09 9.35 -8.91
CA ALA A 375 3.63 10.43 -9.74
C ALA A 375 2.78 11.72 -9.64
N ASN A 376 1.48 11.60 -9.37
CA ASN A 376 0.55 12.73 -9.27
C ASN A 376 0.54 13.44 -7.89
N ALA A 377 1.50 13.13 -6.99
CA ALA A 377 1.54 13.78 -5.68
C ALA A 377 1.76 15.31 -5.79
N SER A 378 2.43 15.80 -6.84
CA SER A 378 2.59 17.23 -7.12
C SER A 378 1.27 17.97 -7.33
N ARG A 379 0.21 17.26 -7.68
CA ARG A 379 -1.13 17.82 -7.89
C ARG A 379 -1.99 17.89 -6.62
N LEU A 380 -1.53 17.35 -5.51
CA LEU A 380 -2.32 17.33 -4.27
C LEU A 380 -2.75 18.72 -3.80
N ARG A 381 -1.94 19.76 -4.07
CA ARG A 381 -2.30 21.16 -3.81
C ARG A 381 -3.60 21.61 -4.49
N GLU A 382 -3.99 20.96 -5.59
CA GLU A 382 -5.25 21.26 -6.30
C GLU A 382 -6.48 20.77 -5.51
N THR A 383 -6.28 19.87 -4.56
CA THR A 383 -7.35 19.18 -3.80
C THR A 383 -7.67 19.84 -2.47
N SER A 384 -7.00 20.92 -2.08
CA SER A 384 -7.20 21.57 -0.78
C SER A 384 -6.75 23.02 -0.78
N VAL A 385 -6.79 23.65 0.40
CA VAL A 385 -6.41 25.04 0.65
C VAL A 385 -5.37 25.08 1.77
N GLN A 386 -4.35 25.95 1.59
CA GLN A 386 -3.35 26.20 2.62
C GLN A 386 -3.85 27.32 3.55
N ARG A 387 -3.67 27.15 4.86
CA ARG A 387 -3.95 28.17 5.88
C ARG A 387 -2.84 29.21 5.95
N GLU A 388 -3.09 30.32 6.63
CA GLU A 388 -2.10 31.37 6.88
C GLU A 388 -0.86 30.88 7.64
N ASP A 389 -1.02 29.89 8.51
CA ASP A 389 0.10 29.28 9.26
C ASP A 389 0.94 28.30 8.42
N GLY A 390 0.59 28.15 7.14
CA GLY A 390 1.28 27.25 6.20
C GLY A 390 0.80 25.80 6.24
N SER A 391 -0.07 25.39 7.17
CA SER A 391 -0.65 24.05 7.21
C SER A 391 -1.72 23.86 6.12
N TRP A 392 -1.92 22.63 5.66
CA TRP A 392 -2.95 22.33 4.68
C TRP A 392 -4.22 21.77 5.35
N ILE A 393 -5.37 22.11 4.80
CA ILE A 393 -6.64 21.52 5.20
C ILE A 393 -6.74 20.11 4.61
N GLN A 394 -6.74 19.12 5.49
CA GLN A 394 -6.80 17.71 5.08
C GLN A 394 -8.24 17.32 4.75
N PRO A 395 -8.51 16.69 3.59
CA PRO A 395 -9.82 16.15 3.27
C PRO A 395 -10.18 14.97 4.17
N GLU A 396 -11.45 14.65 4.31
CA GLU A 396 -11.89 13.35 4.81
C GLU A 396 -11.79 12.29 3.70
N ALA A 397 -11.51 11.03 4.08
CA ALA A 397 -11.38 9.97 3.10
C ALA A 397 -12.66 9.75 2.27
N ARG A 398 -13.84 9.93 2.90
CA ARG A 398 -15.13 9.89 2.19
C ARG A 398 -15.28 11.01 1.16
N GLU A 399 -14.80 12.23 1.46
CA GLU A 399 -14.86 13.36 0.52
C GLU A 399 -13.98 13.09 -0.70
N VAL A 400 -12.79 12.52 -0.50
CA VAL A 400 -11.94 12.09 -1.61
C VAL A 400 -12.62 11.03 -2.46
N TYR A 401 -13.28 10.05 -1.82
CA TYR A 401 -13.97 8.98 -2.51
C TYR A 401 -15.17 9.50 -3.32
N GLU A 402 -16.00 10.36 -2.70
CA GLU A 402 -17.14 11.01 -3.35
C GLU A 402 -16.70 11.90 -4.52
N ASP A 403 -15.59 12.65 -4.37
CA ASP A 403 -15.05 13.48 -5.44
C ASP A 403 -14.67 12.66 -6.68
N TYR A 404 -13.97 11.53 -6.49
CA TYR A 404 -13.69 10.63 -7.61
C TYR A 404 -14.94 10.12 -8.32
N LEU A 405 -15.99 9.79 -7.56
CA LEU A 405 -17.22 9.25 -8.11
C LEU A 405 -18.08 10.27 -8.83
N MET A 406 -18.13 11.52 -8.33
CA MET A 406 -19.13 12.49 -8.72
C MET A 406 -18.59 13.63 -9.58
N SER A 407 -17.27 13.91 -9.51
CA SER A 407 -16.69 14.99 -10.30
C SER A 407 -16.52 14.59 -11.76
N GLU A 408 -16.85 15.53 -12.65
CA GLU A 408 -16.77 15.36 -14.09
C GLU A 408 -15.54 16.07 -14.67
N GLY A 409 -14.97 15.51 -15.73
CA GLY A 409 -13.82 16.08 -16.43
C GLY A 409 -12.60 16.21 -15.51
N GLU A 410 -11.96 17.37 -15.54
CA GLU A 410 -10.79 17.70 -14.71
C GLU A 410 -11.16 18.38 -13.38
N SER A 411 -12.46 18.46 -13.05
CA SER A 411 -12.90 19.14 -11.83
C SER A 411 -12.50 18.33 -10.58
N ILE A 412 -12.19 19.07 -9.52
CA ILE A 412 -11.86 18.52 -8.20
C ILE A 412 -12.67 19.29 -7.16
N ALA A 413 -13.49 18.60 -6.40
CA ALA A 413 -14.22 19.20 -5.29
C ALA A 413 -13.28 19.48 -4.11
N LEU A 414 -13.40 20.67 -3.53
CA LEU A 414 -12.69 20.99 -2.30
C LEU A 414 -13.39 20.33 -1.10
N PRO A 415 -12.62 19.94 -0.08
CA PRO A 415 -13.16 19.47 1.20
C PRO A 415 -14.07 20.54 1.84
N ARG A 416 -15.11 20.12 2.56
CA ARG A 416 -16.03 21.03 3.26
C ARG A 416 -15.30 22.02 4.15
N ALA A 417 -14.32 21.54 4.92
CA ALA A 417 -13.52 22.38 5.79
C ALA A 417 -12.71 23.44 4.99
N ALA A 418 -12.26 23.13 3.78
CA ALA A 418 -11.61 24.12 2.91
C ALA A 418 -12.59 25.16 2.38
N ILE A 419 -13.80 24.74 2.01
CA ILE A 419 -14.86 25.67 1.56
C ILE A 419 -15.26 26.62 2.70
N GLU A 420 -15.41 26.10 3.92
CA GLU A 420 -15.73 26.92 5.11
C GLU A 420 -14.61 27.90 5.44
N TYR A 421 -13.37 27.46 5.35
CA TYR A 421 -12.21 28.33 5.55
C TYR A 421 -12.18 29.48 4.54
N LEU A 422 -12.40 29.21 3.25
CA LEU A 422 -12.44 30.25 2.21
C LEU A 422 -13.57 31.26 2.39
N LYS A 423 -14.72 30.87 2.97
CA LYS A 423 -15.81 31.79 3.30
C LYS A 423 -15.44 32.77 4.40
N SER A 424 -14.62 32.35 5.35
CA SER A 424 -14.15 33.20 6.46
C SER A 424 -12.85 33.93 6.15
N HIS A 425 -12.10 33.54 5.12
CA HIS A 425 -10.84 34.12 4.67
C HIS A 425 -10.87 34.34 3.15
N PRO A 426 -11.60 35.34 2.66
CA PRO A 426 -11.76 35.55 1.21
C PRO A 426 -10.45 35.85 0.45
N GLU A 427 -9.40 36.27 1.18
CA GLU A 427 -8.06 36.55 0.67
C GLU A 427 -7.22 35.28 0.50
N ALA A 428 -7.58 34.15 1.12
CA ALA A 428 -6.90 32.91 0.95
C ALA A 428 -7.07 32.39 -0.49
N ARG A 429 -5.97 32.17 -1.19
CA ARG A 429 -5.96 31.66 -2.56
C ARG A 429 -5.77 30.13 -2.57
N ARG A 430 -6.36 29.51 -3.58
CA ARG A 430 -6.09 28.11 -3.91
C ARG A 430 -4.62 27.88 -4.30
#